data_19cc80e78d10c27b24e456cef68ed9fe
#
_entry.id   19cc80e78d10c27b24e456cef68ed9fe
#
_cell.length_a   1.000
_cell.length_b   1.000
_cell.length_c   1.000
_cell.angle_alpha   90.00
_cell.angle_beta   90.00
_cell.angle_gamma   90.00
#
_symmetry.space_group_name_H-M   'P 1'
#
loop_
_entity.id
_entity.type
_entity.pdbx_description
1 polymer ?
#
loop_
_entity_poly.entity_id
_entity_poly.type
_entity_poly.pdbx_seq_one_letter_code
_entity_poly.pdbx_strand_id
1 'polypeptide(L)'
;MQNRQIIEPKRSIDVIHETDVLVVGSGPGGLSAAIASARCGVKTTLLERFGCFGGNITVVGVEGFAWYRHEKTVEAGGIGREFEELAKEMGAAVPESQSLSYELDSEGFKLVADKLVIDAGIHPMLHRSFSTPIMEGNTIVGVIVESKAGREAILSKVVIDATGDADVAFRAGAQLNSMPVEEQMATSVMFHLAGVDKKAFLSEIKNNPQSYKDWSDGEWEVETDGKEDDLFSPFLKKPFQQAIEELSLIHISEPTRPY
;
A
#
# COMPACT_ATOMS: atom_id res chain seq x y z
N MET A 1 -14.21 -22.65 20.41
CA MET A 1 -13.00 -23.51 20.23
C MET A 1 -12.14 -23.39 21.46
N GLN A 2 -11.65 -24.51 22.05
CA GLN A 2 -10.69 -24.43 23.14
C GLN A 2 -9.37 -23.82 22.61
N ASN A 3 -8.84 -22.79 23.26
CA ASN A 3 -7.55 -22.20 22.94
C ASN A 3 -6.44 -23.27 23.14
N ARG A 4 -6.05 -23.95 22.08
CA ARG A 4 -4.91 -24.87 22.10
C ARG A 4 -3.65 -24.04 21.86
N GLN A 5 -2.71 -24.10 22.78
CA GLN A 5 -1.40 -23.45 22.68
C GLN A 5 -0.33 -24.50 22.36
N ILE A 6 0.65 -24.09 21.58
CA ILE A 6 1.86 -24.88 21.30
C ILE A 6 3.04 -24.06 21.82
N ILE A 7 3.92 -24.74 22.55
CA ILE A 7 5.16 -24.10 23.04
C ILE A 7 6.21 -24.23 21.92
N GLU A 8 6.67 -23.08 21.44
CA GLU A 8 7.82 -23.02 20.53
C GLU A 8 9.11 -23.24 21.32
N PRO A 9 10.00 -24.18 20.94
CA PRO A 9 11.26 -24.39 21.63
C PRO A 9 12.16 -23.15 21.59
N LYS A 10 12.90 -22.91 22.67
CA LYS A 10 13.96 -21.89 22.68
C LYS A 10 14.99 -22.20 21.60
N ARG A 11 15.38 -21.19 20.83
CA ARG A 11 16.40 -21.29 19.78
C ARG A 11 17.27 -20.02 19.77
N SER A 12 18.52 -20.15 19.36
CA SER A 12 19.36 -19.02 18.96
C SER A 12 18.98 -18.62 17.52
N ILE A 13 19.04 -17.33 17.24
CA ILE A 13 18.75 -16.76 15.94
C ILE A 13 19.98 -15.96 15.52
N ASP A 14 20.48 -16.21 14.32
CA ASP A 14 21.68 -15.55 13.82
C ASP A 14 21.38 -14.09 13.48
N VAL A 15 22.24 -13.19 13.90
CA VAL A 15 22.23 -11.80 13.47
C VAL A 15 22.91 -11.71 12.12
N ILE A 16 22.13 -11.43 11.08
CA ILE A 16 22.61 -11.42 9.70
C ILE A 16 22.99 -10.03 9.20
N HIS A 17 22.51 -8.98 9.91
CA HIS A 17 22.74 -7.61 9.49
C HIS A 17 22.62 -6.64 10.66
N GLU A 18 23.40 -5.53 10.57
CA GLU A 18 23.35 -4.41 11.50
C GLU A 18 23.33 -3.09 10.73
N THR A 19 22.46 -2.17 11.15
CA THR A 19 22.24 -0.89 10.47
C THR A 19 22.00 0.23 11.50
N ASP A 20 22.08 1.49 11.08
CA ASP A 20 21.73 2.60 11.97
C ASP A 20 20.21 2.78 12.01
N VAL A 21 19.57 2.77 10.83
CA VAL A 21 18.13 2.89 10.67
C VAL A 21 17.58 1.70 9.89
N LEU A 22 16.64 1.01 10.48
CA LEU A 22 15.87 -0.05 9.82
C LEU A 22 14.44 0.45 9.56
N VAL A 23 14.05 0.50 8.30
CA VAL A 23 12.67 0.80 7.90
C VAL A 23 11.97 -0.51 7.57
N VAL A 24 10.86 -0.79 8.24
CA VAL A 24 10.06 -2.02 8.08
C VAL A 24 8.82 -1.71 7.26
N GLY A 25 8.76 -2.24 6.05
CA GLY A 25 7.74 -1.97 5.04
C GLY A 25 8.18 -0.90 4.04
N SER A 26 7.92 -1.16 2.76
CA SER A 26 8.36 -0.33 1.64
C SER A 26 7.22 0.34 0.87
N GLY A 27 6.07 0.53 1.50
CA GLY A 27 5.03 1.39 0.96
C GLY A 27 5.52 2.83 0.76
N PRO A 28 4.72 3.75 0.22
CA PRO A 28 5.14 5.14 -0.02
C PRO A 28 5.75 5.82 1.21
N GLY A 29 5.20 5.57 2.39
CA GLY A 29 5.76 6.08 3.66
C GLY A 29 7.13 5.48 3.98
N GLY A 30 7.30 4.17 3.79
CA GLY A 30 8.58 3.49 4.04
C GLY A 30 9.68 3.87 3.06
N LEU A 31 9.35 3.97 1.76
CA LEU A 31 10.27 4.50 0.75
C LEU A 31 10.73 5.92 1.12
N SER A 32 9.78 6.79 1.47
CA SER A 32 10.11 8.16 1.86
C SER A 32 10.99 8.23 3.11
N ALA A 33 10.67 7.42 4.13
CA ALA A 33 11.45 7.34 5.36
C ALA A 33 12.87 6.81 5.12
N ALA A 34 13.02 5.77 4.29
CA ALA A 34 14.31 5.19 3.97
C ALA A 34 15.19 6.16 3.16
N ILE A 35 14.62 6.84 2.16
CA ILE A 35 15.33 7.83 1.36
C ILE A 35 15.76 9.01 2.23
N ALA A 36 14.86 9.53 3.07
CA ALA A 36 15.19 10.63 3.98
C ALA A 36 16.31 10.25 4.95
N SER A 37 16.24 9.05 5.54
CA SER A 37 17.28 8.55 6.45
C SER A 37 18.63 8.41 5.76
N ALA A 38 18.67 7.79 4.59
CA ALA A 38 19.89 7.62 3.83
C ALA A 38 20.53 8.97 3.43
N ARG A 39 19.72 9.96 3.05
CA ARG A 39 20.17 11.33 2.74
C ARG A 39 20.74 12.06 3.96
N CYS A 40 20.38 11.65 5.18
CA CYS A 40 21.06 12.13 6.40
C CYS A 40 22.44 11.50 6.62
N GLY A 41 22.90 10.63 5.74
CA GLY A 41 24.23 10.02 5.78
C GLY A 41 24.35 8.86 6.75
N VAL A 42 23.25 8.28 7.23
CA VAL A 42 23.25 7.12 8.11
C VAL A 42 23.04 5.83 7.32
N LYS A 43 23.59 4.71 7.80
CA LYS A 43 23.33 3.40 7.20
C LYS A 43 21.87 3.07 7.35
N THR A 44 21.18 2.94 6.21
CA THR A 44 19.74 2.67 6.16
C THR A 44 19.48 1.34 5.46
N THR A 45 18.64 0.53 6.08
CA THR A 45 18.13 -0.72 5.52
C THR A 45 16.63 -0.64 5.35
N LEU A 46 16.13 -1.06 4.19
CA LEU A 46 14.70 -1.15 3.88
C LEU A 46 14.29 -2.61 3.78
N LEU A 47 13.43 -3.02 4.69
CA LEU A 47 12.90 -4.37 4.80
C LEU A 47 11.53 -4.46 4.13
N GLU A 48 11.33 -5.46 3.26
CA GLU A 48 10.07 -5.70 2.58
C GLU A 48 9.74 -7.20 2.51
N ARG A 49 8.49 -7.55 2.78
CA ARG A 49 8.01 -8.94 2.72
C ARG A 49 7.78 -9.45 1.29
N PHE A 50 7.50 -8.55 0.37
CA PHE A 50 7.30 -8.87 -1.03
C PHE A 50 8.62 -8.85 -1.83
N GLY A 51 8.54 -9.23 -3.09
CA GLY A 51 9.67 -9.22 -4.04
C GLY A 51 9.86 -7.90 -4.77
N CYS A 52 9.13 -6.85 -4.38
CA CYS A 52 9.26 -5.50 -4.94
C CYS A 52 8.93 -4.46 -3.89
N PHE A 53 9.46 -3.25 -4.07
CA PHE A 53 9.12 -2.08 -3.27
C PHE A 53 7.88 -1.37 -3.82
N GLY A 54 7.28 -0.46 -3.02
CA GLY A 54 6.19 0.41 -3.43
C GLY A 54 4.85 0.14 -2.74
N GLY A 55 4.70 -1.00 -2.06
CA GLY A 55 3.52 -1.32 -1.26
C GLY A 55 2.21 -1.21 -2.05
N ASN A 56 1.32 -0.31 -1.65
CA ASN A 56 0.00 -0.17 -2.29
C ASN A 56 0.08 0.17 -3.79
N ILE A 57 1.10 0.89 -4.23
CA ILE A 57 1.25 1.25 -5.65
C ILE A 57 1.54 0.00 -6.47
N THR A 58 2.47 -0.85 -6.01
CA THR A 58 3.04 -1.95 -6.81
C THR A 58 2.40 -3.30 -6.52
N VAL A 59 2.10 -3.59 -5.26
CA VAL A 59 1.57 -4.91 -4.85
C VAL A 59 0.05 -4.94 -4.93
N VAL A 60 -0.60 -3.83 -4.55
CA VAL A 60 -2.06 -3.73 -4.56
C VAL A 60 -2.59 -3.18 -5.88
N GLY A 61 -1.79 -2.37 -6.61
CA GLY A 61 -2.21 -1.75 -7.87
C GLY A 61 -3.04 -0.49 -7.65
N VAL A 62 -2.73 0.30 -6.63
CA VAL A 62 -3.30 1.65 -6.47
C VAL A 62 -2.54 2.59 -7.40
N GLU A 63 -3.06 2.76 -8.60
CA GLU A 63 -2.38 3.37 -9.73
C GLU A 63 -2.63 4.87 -9.83
N GLY A 64 -2.39 5.63 -8.76
CA GLY A 64 -2.56 7.07 -8.79
C GLY A 64 -1.92 7.79 -7.61
N PHE A 65 -1.55 9.05 -7.87
CA PHE A 65 -1.18 10.00 -6.84
C PHE A 65 -2.38 10.91 -6.56
N ALA A 66 -3.31 10.44 -5.72
CA ALA A 66 -4.45 11.24 -5.32
C ALA A 66 -4.05 12.37 -4.36
N TRP A 67 -4.76 13.48 -4.43
CA TRP A 67 -4.70 14.59 -3.46
C TRP A 67 -3.35 15.34 -3.34
N TYR A 68 -2.43 15.17 -4.30
CA TYR A 68 -1.22 15.99 -4.38
C TYR A 68 -1.49 17.40 -4.85
N ARG A 69 -2.61 17.60 -5.55
CA ARG A 69 -2.97 18.86 -6.16
C ARG A 69 -4.41 19.19 -5.83
N HIS A 70 -4.63 20.41 -5.44
CA HIS A 70 -5.93 20.99 -5.20
C HIS A 70 -5.99 22.33 -5.93
N GLU A 71 -7.11 22.66 -6.56
CA GLU A 71 -7.36 23.94 -7.23
C GLU A 71 -6.21 24.42 -8.14
N LYS A 72 -5.61 23.51 -8.92
CA LYS A 72 -4.47 23.78 -9.81
C LYS A 72 -3.16 24.13 -9.09
N THR A 73 -3.09 23.99 -7.79
CA THR A 73 -1.87 24.13 -7.00
C THR A 73 -1.25 22.76 -6.72
N VAL A 74 0.04 22.75 -6.36
CA VAL A 74 0.73 21.58 -5.84
C VAL A 74 0.98 21.82 -4.37
N GLU A 75 0.26 21.12 -3.53
CA GLU A 75 0.35 21.28 -2.09
C GLU A 75 1.35 20.31 -1.45
N ALA A 76 1.52 19.14 -2.04
CA ALA A 76 2.52 18.17 -1.60
C ALA A 76 3.89 18.47 -2.23
N GLY A 77 4.93 18.30 -1.43
CA GLY A 77 6.32 18.48 -1.84
C GLY A 77 7.23 17.33 -1.37
N GLY A 78 8.55 17.55 -1.47
CA GLY A 78 9.56 16.61 -0.97
C GLY A 78 9.61 15.29 -1.75
N ILE A 79 9.95 14.22 -1.05
CA ILE A 79 10.24 12.90 -1.65
C ILE A 79 9.03 12.33 -2.40
N GLY A 80 7.80 12.56 -1.95
CA GLY A 80 6.62 12.12 -2.67
C GLY A 80 6.50 12.71 -4.09
N ARG A 81 6.93 13.96 -4.27
CA ARG A 81 7.04 14.58 -5.61
C ARG A 81 8.10 13.92 -6.47
N GLU A 82 9.21 13.52 -5.87
CA GLU A 82 10.29 12.84 -6.59
C GLU A 82 9.83 11.48 -7.14
N PHE A 83 8.92 10.79 -6.46
CA PHE A 83 8.30 9.57 -6.97
C PHE A 83 7.57 9.83 -8.29
N GLU A 84 6.76 10.86 -8.32
CA GLU A 84 6.02 11.26 -9.52
C GLU A 84 6.95 11.67 -10.65
N GLU A 85 7.92 12.55 -10.36
CA GLU A 85 8.84 13.05 -11.40
C GLU A 85 9.67 11.90 -12.00
N LEU A 86 10.20 11.02 -11.16
CA LEU A 86 10.96 9.87 -11.66
C LEU A 86 10.06 8.89 -12.42
N ALA A 87 8.82 8.68 -11.98
CA ALA A 87 7.87 7.84 -12.70
C ALA A 87 7.56 8.40 -14.10
N LYS A 88 7.43 9.74 -14.24
CA LYS A 88 7.27 10.41 -15.54
C LYS A 88 8.51 10.21 -16.42
N GLU A 89 9.69 10.45 -15.87
CA GLU A 89 10.96 10.28 -16.60
C GLU A 89 11.14 8.85 -17.12
N MET A 90 10.73 7.87 -16.34
CA MET A 90 10.82 6.46 -16.69
C MET A 90 9.63 5.94 -17.51
N GLY A 91 8.65 6.78 -17.83
CA GLY A 91 7.45 6.39 -18.59
C GLY A 91 6.47 5.52 -17.80
N ALA A 92 6.58 5.50 -16.47
CA ALA A 92 5.69 4.78 -15.57
C ALA A 92 4.56 5.66 -15.00
N ALA A 93 4.40 6.87 -15.51
CA ALA A 93 3.30 7.76 -15.16
C ALA A 93 2.78 8.50 -16.39
N VAL A 94 1.46 8.58 -16.52
CA VAL A 94 0.79 9.32 -17.59
C VAL A 94 -0.19 10.33 -16.97
N PRO A 95 -0.39 11.51 -17.59
CA PRO A 95 -1.39 12.45 -17.08
C PRO A 95 -2.78 11.83 -17.06
N GLU A 96 -3.50 11.98 -15.98
CA GLU A 96 -4.94 11.70 -15.96
C GLU A 96 -5.67 12.68 -16.88
N SER A 97 -6.64 12.16 -17.65
CA SER A 97 -7.40 12.98 -18.60
C SER A 97 -8.28 14.03 -17.93
N GLN A 98 -8.54 13.92 -16.65
CA GLN A 98 -9.58 14.63 -15.94
C GLN A 98 -9.13 15.33 -14.67
N SER A 99 -7.88 15.16 -14.27
CA SER A 99 -7.32 15.86 -13.12
C SER A 99 -5.92 16.36 -13.41
N LEU A 100 -5.35 17.11 -12.46
CA LEU A 100 -3.94 17.48 -12.51
C LEU A 100 -3.02 16.37 -11.98
N SER A 101 -3.59 15.20 -11.70
CA SER A 101 -2.88 14.02 -11.19
C SER A 101 -2.28 13.18 -12.33
N TYR A 102 -1.59 12.12 -11.93
CA TYR A 102 -1.01 11.16 -12.85
C TYR A 102 -1.46 9.75 -12.48
N GLU A 103 -1.86 8.99 -13.49
CA GLU A 103 -2.01 7.55 -13.39
C GLU A 103 -0.62 6.90 -13.41
N LEU A 104 -0.44 5.89 -12.58
CA LEU A 104 0.80 5.13 -12.47
C LEU A 104 0.65 3.77 -13.09
N ASP A 105 1.66 3.34 -13.83
CA ASP A 105 1.84 1.93 -14.15
C ASP A 105 2.47 1.23 -12.95
N SER A 106 1.71 0.36 -12.29
CA SER A 106 2.16 -0.38 -11.11
C SER A 106 3.38 -1.27 -11.39
N GLU A 107 3.50 -1.85 -12.59
CA GLU A 107 4.66 -2.63 -12.99
C GLU A 107 5.88 -1.75 -13.27
N GLY A 108 5.67 -0.63 -13.97
CA GLY A 108 6.70 0.38 -14.21
C GLY A 108 7.19 1.00 -12.90
N PHE A 109 6.32 1.24 -11.94
CA PHE A 109 6.70 1.81 -10.65
C PHE A 109 7.58 0.90 -9.80
N LYS A 110 7.57 -0.42 -10.00
CA LYS A 110 8.55 -1.32 -9.37
C LYS A 110 9.98 -0.92 -9.72
N LEU A 111 10.24 -0.61 -11.00
CA LEU A 111 11.55 -0.16 -11.45
C LEU A 111 11.88 1.24 -10.92
N VAL A 112 10.90 2.11 -10.82
CA VAL A 112 11.06 3.44 -10.20
C VAL A 112 11.49 3.30 -8.74
N ALA A 113 10.79 2.45 -7.98
CA ALA A 113 11.09 2.19 -6.58
C ALA A 113 12.49 1.57 -6.38
N ASP A 114 12.87 0.61 -7.23
CA ASP A 114 14.21 0.02 -7.23
C ASP A 114 15.28 1.09 -7.46
N LYS A 115 15.07 1.95 -8.44
CA LYS A 115 16.00 3.05 -8.76
C LYS A 115 16.14 4.02 -7.59
N LEU A 116 15.03 4.41 -6.96
CA LEU A 116 15.04 5.30 -5.79
C LEU A 116 15.84 4.71 -4.62
N VAL A 117 15.68 3.40 -4.36
CA VAL A 117 16.38 2.69 -3.30
C VAL A 117 17.88 2.61 -3.60
N ILE A 118 18.25 2.27 -4.84
CA ILE A 118 19.64 2.15 -5.28
C ILE A 118 20.34 3.51 -5.26
N ASP A 119 19.73 4.53 -5.86
CA ASP A 119 20.32 5.88 -5.96
C ASP A 119 20.51 6.53 -4.59
N ALA A 120 19.67 6.20 -3.62
CA ALA A 120 19.81 6.67 -2.24
C ALA A 120 20.87 5.87 -1.43
N GLY A 121 21.42 4.79 -1.97
CA GLY A 121 22.39 3.94 -1.27
C GLY A 121 21.79 3.14 -0.11
N ILE A 122 20.49 2.86 -0.17
CA ILE A 122 19.78 2.07 0.83
C ILE A 122 20.12 0.58 0.65
N HIS A 123 20.34 -0.14 1.75
CA HIS A 123 20.49 -1.58 1.72
C HIS A 123 19.12 -2.28 1.60
N PRO A 124 18.83 -2.95 0.47
CA PRO A 124 17.53 -3.58 0.26
C PRO A 124 17.46 -4.98 0.87
N MET A 125 16.35 -5.30 1.51
CA MET A 125 16.03 -6.65 2.02
C MET A 125 14.62 -7.05 1.61
N LEU A 126 14.49 -7.70 0.46
CA LEU A 126 13.21 -8.24 -0.05
C LEU A 126 12.95 -9.67 0.47
N HIS A 127 11.70 -10.11 0.35
CA HIS A 127 11.24 -11.46 0.75
C HIS A 127 11.53 -11.80 2.21
N ARG A 128 11.48 -10.80 3.09
CA ARG A 128 11.65 -10.97 4.53
C ARG A 128 10.47 -10.37 5.27
N SER A 129 9.66 -11.21 5.85
CA SER A 129 8.51 -10.80 6.64
C SER A 129 8.94 -10.46 8.07
N PHE A 130 8.55 -9.30 8.55
CA PHE A 130 8.68 -8.96 9.97
C PHE A 130 7.92 -9.98 10.83
N SER A 131 8.56 -10.47 11.87
CA SER A 131 7.99 -11.46 12.79
C SER A 131 7.78 -10.89 14.19
N THR A 132 8.82 -10.33 14.79
CA THR A 132 8.74 -9.75 16.14
C THR A 132 9.86 -8.74 16.38
N PRO A 133 9.66 -7.69 17.20
CA PRO A 133 10.75 -6.80 17.62
C PRO A 133 11.70 -7.49 18.59
N ILE A 134 12.96 -7.07 18.57
CA ILE A 134 13.95 -7.41 19.58
C ILE A 134 13.97 -6.26 20.58
N MET A 135 13.66 -6.58 21.84
CA MET A 135 13.48 -5.57 22.87
C MET A 135 14.59 -5.63 23.93
N GLU A 136 15.12 -4.46 24.28
CA GLU A 136 15.92 -4.26 25.51
C GLU A 136 15.17 -3.30 26.44
N GLY A 137 14.50 -3.85 27.44
CA GLY A 137 13.54 -3.08 28.24
C GLY A 137 12.41 -2.55 27.36
N ASN A 138 12.26 -1.23 27.28
CA ASN A 138 11.27 -0.54 26.46
C ASN A 138 11.84 -0.04 25.11
N THR A 139 13.06 -0.45 24.76
CA THR A 139 13.71 0.00 23.53
C THR A 139 13.73 -1.13 22.51
N ILE A 140 13.32 -0.82 21.27
CA ILE A 140 13.47 -1.74 20.13
C ILE A 140 14.93 -1.61 19.64
N VAL A 141 15.69 -2.71 19.67
CA VAL A 141 17.09 -2.76 19.23
C VAL A 141 17.26 -3.53 17.91
N GLY A 142 16.17 -3.96 17.32
CA GLY A 142 16.16 -4.69 16.06
C GLY A 142 14.86 -5.43 15.85
N VAL A 143 14.86 -6.29 14.83
CA VAL A 143 13.71 -7.14 14.52
C VAL A 143 14.14 -8.56 14.17
N ILE A 144 13.26 -9.52 14.42
CA ILE A 144 13.33 -10.86 13.86
C ILE A 144 12.47 -10.90 12.62
N VAL A 145 12.99 -11.49 11.56
CA VAL A 145 12.31 -11.69 10.27
C VAL A 145 12.20 -13.17 9.93
N GLU A 146 11.24 -13.49 9.10
CA GLU A 146 11.07 -14.82 8.49
C GLU A 146 11.31 -14.72 6.99
N SER A 147 12.08 -15.65 6.47
CA SER A 147 12.37 -15.76 5.05
C SER A 147 12.45 -17.24 4.63
N LYS A 148 12.74 -17.51 3.35
CA LYS A 148 13.04 -18.86 2.89
C LYS A 148 14.28 -19.47 3.60
N ALA A 149 15.19 -18.62 4.09
CA ALA A 149 16.37 -19.06 4.87
C ALA A 149 16.00 -19.41 6.33
N GLY A 150 14.77 -19.12 6.75
CA GLY A 150 14.29 -19.31 8.12
C GLY A 150 14.23 -18.01 8.88
N ARG A 151 14.38 -18.09 10.20
CA ARG A 151 14.37 -16.95 11.12
C ARG A 151 15.74 -16.33 11.21
N GLU A 152 15.79 -15.01 11.01
CA GLU A 152 17.00 -14.22 11.00
C GLU A 152 16.78 -12.95 11.86
N ALA A 153 17.84 -12.41 12.47
CA ALA A 153 17.80 -11.19 13.26
C ALA A 153 18.52 -10.04 12.53
N ILE A 154 17.94 -8.85 12.59
CA ILE A 154 18.51 -7.61 12.09
C ILE A 154 18.57 -6.64 13.27
N LEU A 155 19.76 -6.15 13.62
CA LEU A 155 19.93 -5.16 14.67
C LEU A 155 19.96 -3.74 14.10
N SER A 156 19.43 -2.79 14.85
CA SER A 156 19.45 -1.38 14.47
C SER A 156 19.37 -0.45 15.67
N LYS A 157 19.87 0.78 15.51
CA LYS A 157 19.75 1.83 16.52
C LYS A 157 18.36 2.44 16.55
N VAL A 158 17.71 2.53 15.38
CA VAL A 158 16.37 3.08 15.18
C VAL A 158 15.58 2.17 14.27
N VAL A 159 14.34 1.87 14.65
CA VAL A 159 13.38 1.16 13.81
C VAL A 159 12.25 2.12 13.43
N ILE A 160 11.96 2.23 12.15
CA ILE A 160 10.82 2.97 11.62
C ILE A 160 9.77 1.95 11.18
N ASP A 161 8.60 2.00 11.83
CA ASP A 161 7.47 1.17 11.46
C ASP A 161 6.71 1.81 10.29
N ALA A 162 6.82 1.21 9.12
CA ALA A 162 6.11 1.59 7.90
C ALA A 162 5.31 0.41 7.33
N THR A 163 4.87 -0.51 8.20
CA THR A 163 4.16 -1.73 7.82
C THR A 163 2.76 -1.49 7.27
N GLY A 164 2.20 -0.29 7.49
CA GLY A 164 0.83 0.08 7.13
C GLY A 164 -0.15 -0.11 8.29
N ASP A 165 0.03 -1.18 9.08
CA ASP A 165 -0.87 -1.53 10.20
C ASP A 165 -0.20 -1.39 11.57
N ALA A 166 0.98 -0.72 11.65
CA ALA A 166 1.77 -0.56 12.87
C ALA A 166 2.18 -1.90 13.52
N ASP A 167 2.53 -2.89 12.71
CA ASP A 167 2.86 -4.25 13.18
C ASP A 167 4.02 -4.28 14.17
N VAL A 168 5.05 -3.45 13.95
CA VAL A 168 6.21 -3.38 14.83
C VAL A 168 5.83 -2.75 16.16
N ALA A 169 5.12 -1.62 16.12
CA ALA A 169 4.68 -0.90 17.31
C ALA A 169 3.72 -1.76 18.15
N PHE A 170 2.76 -2.42 17.50
CA PHE A 170 1.82 -3.32 18.15
C PHE A 170 2.55 -4.46 18.90
N ARG A 171 3.46 -5.14 18.21
CA ARG A 171 4.20 -6.27 18.80
C ARG A 171 5.25 -5.85 19.82
N ALA A 172 5.66 -4.58 19.78
CA ALA A 172 6.51 -3.99 20.83
C ALA A 172 5.73 -3.60 22.09
N GLY A 173 4.41 -3.71 22.08
CA GLY A 173 3.55 -3.36 23.20
C GLY A 173 3.23 -1.86 23.30
N ALA A 174 3.40 -1.10 22.21
CA ALA A 174 2.99 0.29 22.17
C ALA A 174 1.47 0.42 22.25
N GLN A 175 1.02 1.48 22.90
CA GLN A 175 -0.41 1.80 22.91
C GLN A 175 -0.82 2.34 21.54
N LEU A 176 -1.79 1.67 20.91
CA LEU A 176 -2.35 2.06 19.63
C LEU A 176 -3.76 2.60 19.80
N ASN A 177 -4.10 3.61 19.01
CA ASN A 177 -5.49 4.01 18.83
C ASN A 177 -6.08 3.19 17.70
N SER A 178 -7.16 2.49 17.96
CA SER A 178 -7.96 1.79 16.96
C SER A 178 -9.33 2.44 16.87
N MET A 179 -9.81 2.67 15.66
CA MET A 179 -11.19 3.09 15.44
C MET A 179 -12.13 1.89 15.68
N PRO A 180 -13.34 2.11 16.20
CA PRO A 180 -14.38 1.10 16.21
C PRO A 180 -14.57 0.49 14.82
N VAL A 181 -14.89 -0.80 14.75
CA VAL A 181 -14.99 -1.51 13.46
C VAL A 181 -16.00 -0.86 12.52
N GLU A 182 -17.08 -0.32 13.07
CA GLU A 182 -18.13 0.39 12.34
C GLU A 182 -17.68 1.73 11.74
N GLU A 183 -16.58 2.29 12.24
CA GLU A 183 -16.00 3.54 11.76
C GLU A 183 -14.77 3.31 10.84
N GLN A 184 -14.35 2.06 10.67
CA GLN A 184 -13.23 1.72 9.81
C GLN A 184 -13.63 1.81 8.34
N MET A 185 -12.67 2.21 7.49
CA MET A 185 -12.87 2.19 6.05
C MET A 185 -13.11 0.76 5.55
N ALA A 186 -13.96 0.63 4.55
CA ALA A 186 -14.19 -0.64 3.89
C ALA A 186 -12.91 -1.17 3.23
N THR A 187 -12.77 -2.48 3.23
CA THR A 187 -11.69 -3.16 2.51
C THR A 187 -12.02 -3.20 1.02
N SER A 188 -11.04 -2.89 0.18
CA SER A 188 -11.16 -2.97 -1.28
C SER A 188 -10.31 -4.09 -1.84
N VAL A 189 -10.82 -4.75 -2.87
CA VAL A 189 -10.05 -5.72 -3.67
C VAL A 189 -9.81 -5.10 -5.04
N MET A 190 -8.53 -5.02 -5.43
CA MET A 190 -8.12 -4.54 -6.75
C MET A 190 -7.92 -5.74 -7.68
N PHE A 191 -8.39 -5.61 -8.92
CA PHE A 191 -8.18 -6.61 -9.96
C PHE A 191 -8.16 -5.96 -11.34
N HIS A 192 -7.47 -6.58 -12.28
CA HIS A 192 -7.37 -6.10 -13.64
C HIS A 192 -8.25 -6.94 -14.57
N LEU A 193 -8.93 -6.26 -15.50
CA LEU A 193 -9.69 -6.88 -16.57
C LEU A 193 -9.04 -6.56 -17.92
N ALA A 194 -8.86 -7.58 -18.74
CA ALA A 194 -8.39 -7.43 -20.11
C ALA A 194 -9.52 -7.71 -21.12
N GLY A 195 -9.39 -7.15 -22.32
CA GLY A 195 -10.35 -7.39 -23.40
C GLY A 195 -11.67 -6.62 -23.25
N VAL A 196 -11.71 -5.59 -22.41
CA VAL A 196 -12.90 -4.75 -22.23
C VAL A 196 -13.11 -3.85 -23.45
N ASP A 197 -14.28 -3.91 -24.07
CA ASP A 197 -14.71 -2.91 -25.04
C ASP A 197 -15.15 -1.63 -24.30
N LYS A 198 -14.23 -0.66 -24.21
CA LYS A 198 -14.48 0.61 -23.51
C LYS A 198 -15.69 1.37 -24.06
N LYS A 199 -15.94 1.31 -25.39
CA LYS A 199 -17.08 2.02 -26.00
C LYS A 199 -18.38 1.39 -25.61
N ALA A 200 -18.47 0.06 -25.67
CA ALA A 200 -19.64 -0.67 -25.22
C ALA A 200 -19.90 -0.44 -23.74
N PHE A 201 -18.86 -0.51 -22.90
CA PHE A 201 -18.94 -0.27 -21.47
C PHE A 201 -19.48 1.13 -21.13
N LEU A 202 -18.88 2.19 -21.70
CA LEU A 202 -19.34 3.57 -21.48
C LEU A 202 -20.74 3.83 -22.04
N SER A 203 -21.11 3.18 -23.16
CA SER A 203 -22.45 3.28 -23.71
C SER A 203 -23.48 2.65 -22.79
N GLU A 204 -23.16 1.50 -22.21
CA GLU A 204 -24.05 0.83 -21.25
C GLU A 204 -24.26 1.69 -19.99
N ILE A 205 -23.20 2.29 -19.46
CA ILE A 205 -23.31 3.21 -18.32
C ILE A 205 -24.24 4.38 -18.64
N LYS A 206 -24.06 5.02 -19.79
CA LYS A 206 -24.87 6.17 -20.19
C LYS A 206 -26.34 5.80 -20.44
N ASN A 207 -26.60 4.62 -20.97
CA ASN A 207 -27.96 4.17 -21.29
C ASN A 207 -28.71 3.60 -20.09
N ASN A 208 -27.99 3.08 -19.09
CA ASN A 208 -28.56 2.46 -17.90
C ASN A 208 -28.01 3.05 -16.60
N PRO A 209 -28.12 4.37 -16.35
CA PRO A 209 -27.52 5.02 -15.19
C PRO A 209 -28.07 4.47 -13.86
N GLN A 210 -29.26 3.90 -13.87
CA GLN A 210 -29.83 3.25 -12.67
C GLN A 210 -29.16 1.92 -12.28
N SER A 211 -28.35 1.35 -13.14
CA SER A 211 -27.54 0.17 -12.83
C SER A 211 -26.31 0.53 -12.01
N TYR A 212 -26.00 1.79 -11.94
CA TYR A 212 -24.82 2.35 -11.32
C TYR A 212 -25.27 3.33 -10.25
N LYS A 213 -25.02 3.02 -9.00
CA LYS A 213 -25.19 3.95 -7.90
C LYS A 213 -23.84 4.22 -7.30
N ASP A 214 -23.63 5.46 -7.00
CA ASP A 214 -22.63 5.85 -6.05
C ASP A 214 -22.94 5.20 -4.68
N TRP A 215 -21.91 4.99 -3.90
CA TRP A 215 -21.98 4.44 -2.54
C TRP A 215 -22.49 5.47 -1.52
N SER A 216 -22.69 6.73 -1.92
CA SER A 216 -23.37 7.73 -1.10
C SER A 216 -24.88 7.62 -1.25
N ASP A 217 -25.60 7.73 -0.14
CA ASP A 217 -27.07 7.79 -0.11
C ASP A 217 -27.61 9.18 -0.53
N GLY A 218 -26.78 10.07 -0.96
CA GLY A 218 -27.07 11.45 -1.27
C GLY A 218 -26.42 11.99 -2.52
N GLU A 219 -26.66 13.24 -2.79
CA GLU A 219 -25.92 14.00 -3.79
C GLU A 219 -24.45 14.06 -3.38
N TRP A 220 -23.62 13.35 -4.11
CA TRP A 220 -22.21 13.43 -3.91
C TRP A 220 -21.71 14.76 -4.49
N GLU A 221 -21.47 15.72 -3.63
CA GLU A 221 -20.70 16.90 -4.03
C GLU A 221 -19.25 16.44 -4.19
N VAL A 222 -18.86 16.34 -5.41
CA VAL A 222 -17.53 15.90 -5.77
C VAL A 222 -16.52 16.97 -5.41
N GLU A 223 -15.64 16.64 -4.50
CA GLU A 223 -14.53 17.52 -4.13
C GLU A 223 -13.40 17.58 -5.18
N THR A 224 -13.54 16.87 -6.29
CA THR A 224 -12.49 16.79 -7.30
C THR A 224 -12.94 17.43 -8.60
N ASP A 225 -12.31 18.55 -8.94
CA ASP A 225 -12.50 19.32 -10.17
C ASP A 225 -12.76 18.45 -11.42
N GLY A 226 -14.02 18.25 -11.79
CA GLY A 226 -14.41 17.70 -13.07
C GLY A 226 -14.02 16.26 -13.34
N LYS A 227 -13.60 15.51 -12.32
CA LYS A 227 -13.25 14.08 -12.49
C LYS A 227 -14.43 13.25 -12.97
N GLU A 228 -15.64 13.71 -12.75
CA GLU A 228 -16.85 12.92 -12.91
C GLU A 228 -17.66 13.26 -14.13
N ASP A 229 -17.37 14.36 -14.80
CA ASP A 229 -18.14 14.76 -15.97
C ASP A 229 -17.95 13.81 -17.15
N ASP A 230 -16.80 13.14 -17.26
CA ASP A 230 -16.50 12.23 -18.36
C ASP A 230 -16.09 10.80 -17.96
N LEU A 231 -15.64 10.59 -16.73
CA LEU A 231 -15.31 9.26 -16.18
C LEU A 231 -16.05 9.03 -14.87
N PHE A 232 -17.21 8.65 -15.03
CA PHE A 232 -17.94 8.04 -13.96
C PHE A 232 -17.20 6.78 -13.53
N SER A 233 -16.82 6.70 -12.24
CA SER A 233 -16.53 5.43 -11.59
C SER A 233 -17.87 4.81 -11.19
N PRO A 234 -18.52 4.06 -12.05
CA PRO A 234 -19.85 3.57 -11.75
C PRO A 234 -19.73 2.48 -10.70
N PHE A 235 -20.48 2.65 -9.65
CA PHE A 235 -20.69 1.57 -8.71
C PHE A 235 -21.56 0.51 -9.38
N LEU A 236 -20.95 -0.58 -9.81
CA LEU A 236 -21.59 -1.68 -10.53
C LEU A 236 -22.45 -2.58 -9.61
N LYS A 237 -23.30 -2.00 -8.77
CA LYS A 237 -24.05 -2.74 -7.77
C LYS A 237 -24.97 -3.80 -8.39
N LYS A 238 -25.75 -3.45 -9.39
CA LYS A 238 -26.69 -4.40 -10.00
C LYS A 238 -25.99 -5.56 -10.70
N PRO A 239 -25.02 -5.34 -11.61
CA PRO A 239 -24.26 -6.43 -12.20
C PRO A 239 -23.57 -7.33 -11.18
N PHE A 240 -23.03 -6.76 -10.12
CA PHE A 240 -22.41 -7.55 -9.05
C PHE A 240 -23.44 -8.35 -8.25
N GLN A 241 -24.59 -7.77 -7.89
CA GLN A 241 -25.66 -8.49 -7.21
C GLN A 241 -26.21 -9.63 -8.06
N GLN A 242 -26.42 -9.38 -9.34
CA GLN A 242 -26.87 -10.42 -10.28
C GLN A 242 -25.83 -11.53 -10.39
N ALA A 243 -24.55 -11.20 -10.51
CA ALA A 243 -23.48 -12.18 -10.58
C ALA A 243 -23.35 -13.02 -9.29
N ILE A 244 -23.67 -12.44 -8.13
CA ILE A 244 -23.75 -13.17 -6.86
C ILE A 244 -24.95 -14.13 -6.86
N GLU A 245 -26.12 -13.66 -7.30
CA GLU A 245 -27.33 -14.48 -7.39
C GLU A 245 -27.17 -15.64 -8.37
N GLU A 246 -26.45 -15.42 -9.46
CA GLU A 246 -26.08 -16.43 -10.48
C GLU A 246 -24.91 -17.32 -10.05
N LEU A 247 -24.37 -17.16 -8.83
CA LEU A 247 -23.20 -17.87 -8.30
C LEU A 247 -21.92 -17.74 -9.14
N SER A 248 -21.85 -16.73 -10.01
CA SER A 248 -20.66 -16.46 -10.82
C SER A 248 -19.59 -15.65 -10.07
N LEU A 249 -19.97 -15.00 -8.94
CA LEU A 249 -19.09 -14.30 -8.01
C LEU A 249 -19.37 -14.77 -6.57
N ILE A 250 -18.73 -15.86 -6.15
CA ILE A 250 -19.07 -16.49 -4.86
C ILE A 250 -18.35 -15.85 -3.67
N HIS A 251 -17.21 -15.17 -3.86
CA HIS A 251 -16.36 -14.74 -2.74
C HIS A 251 -15.73 -13.35 -2.86
N ILE A 252 -15.96 -12.63 -3.93
CA ILE A 252 -15.22 -11.38 -4.22
C ILE A 252 -15.96 -10.13 -3.72
N SER A 253 -17.23 -10.21 -3.42
CA SER A 253 -18.07 -9.04 -3.14
C SER A 253 -18.81 -9.05 -1.81
N GLU A 254 -18.55 -10.01 -0.93
CA GLU A 254 -19.04 -9.85 0.43
C GLU A 254 -18.18 -8.79 1.14
N PRO A 255 -18.79 -7.71 1.63
CA PRO A 255 -18.09 -6.90 2.62
C PRO A 255 -17.74 -7.87 3.76
N THR A 256 -16.47 -8.01 4.05
CA THR A 256 -16.02 -8.81 5.19
C THR A 256 -16.82 -8.40 6.39
N ARG A 257 -17.74 -9.27 6.82
CA ARG A 257 -18.41 -9.05 8.10
C ARG A 257 -17.32 -8.99 9.14
N PRO A 258 -17.28 -7.96 9.97
CA PRO A 258 -16.35 -7.94 11.08
C PRO A 258 -16.64 -9.16 11.95
N TYR A 259 -15.63 -9.97 12.16
CA TYR A 259 -15.69 -11.08 13.11
C TYR A 259 -15.40 -10.57 14.50
#